data_079418dddec9b0d2a293d54376f8e603
#
_entry.id   079418dddec9b0d2a293d54376f8e603
#
_cell.length_a   1.000
_cell.length_b   1.000
_cell.length_c   1.000
_cell.angle_alpha   90.00
_cell.angle_beta   90.00
_cell.angle_gamma   90.00
#
_symmetry.space_group_name_H-M   'P 1'
#
loop_
_entity.id
_entity.type
_entity.pdbx_description
1 polymer ?
#
loop_
_entity_poly.entity_id
_entity_poly.type
_entity_poly.pdbx_seq_one_letter_code
_entity_poly.pdbx_strand_id
1 'polypeptide(L)'
;MSDLANKKCIPCEGGIPSFDITEIHKYLKMVDGWEVKEDESKIFYLIKEFKFKNFLESQKFINKVGEIAEQEGHHPDIWFGWGYAKIKIFTHSIKGLHESDFVLAAKVDKIV
;
A
#
# COMPACT_ATOMS: atom_id res chain seq x y z
N MET A 1 -16.19 10.01 1.04
CA MET A 1 -15.73 8.84 0.32
C MET A 1 -14.46 9.15 -0.46
N SER A 2 -13.51 8.23 -0.44
CA SER A 2 -12.21 8.50 -1.04
C SER A 2 -12.21 8.20 -2.53
N ASP A 3 -11.63 9.11 -3.33
CA ASP A 3 -11.42 8.91 -4.75
C ASP A 3 -10.02 8.39 -5.07
N LEU A 4 -9.25 8.03 -4.03
CA LEU A 4 -7.87 7.62 -4.22
C LEU A 4 -7.71 6.44 -5.18
N ALA A 5 -8.62 5.47 -5.11
CA ALA A 5 -8.54 4.29 -5.98
C ALA A 5 -8.66 4.61 -7.46
N ASN A 6 -9.21 5.78 -7.81
CA ASN A 6 -9.36 6.22 -9.20
C ASN A 6 -8.16 7.03 -9.70
N LYS A 7 -7.25 7.39 -8.81
CA LYS A 7 -6.04 8.12 -9.19
C LYS A 7 -4.98 7.15 -9.67
N LYS A 8 -3.99 7.68 -10.35
CA LYS A 8 -2.80 6.91 -10.74
C LYS A 8 -1.66 7.21 -9.78
N CYS A 9 -0.83 6.21 -9.55
CA CYS A 9 0.41 6.44 -8.82
C CYS A 9 1.34 7.27 -9.69
N ILE A 10 1.80 8.39 -9.15
CA ILE A 10 2.77 9.23 -9.84
C ILE A 10 4.15 8.78 -9.39
N PRO A 11 5.09 8.52 -10.32
CA PRO A 11 6.44 8.14 -9.91
C PRO A 11 7.04 9.18 -8.99
N CYS A 12 7.47 8.75 -7.82
CA CYS A 12 8.14 9.63 -6.87
C CYS A 12 9.62 9.63 -7.17
N GLU A 13 10.11 10.73 -7.72
CA GLU A 13 11.54 10.91 -7.90
C GLU A 13 12.16 11.42 -6.60
N GLY A 14 13.41 11.13 -6.39
CA GLY A 14 14.11 11.65 -5.23
C GLY A 14 14.06 13.18 -5.20
N GLY A 15 13.86 13.76 -4.02
CA GLY A 15 13.74 15.20 -3.88
C GLY A 15 12.34 15.66 -3.50
N ILE A 16 11.32 14.81 -3.70
CA ILE A 16 9.99 15.08 -3.18
C ILE A 16 10.01 14.67 -1.69
N PRO A 17 9.64 15.59 -0.76
CA PRO A 17 9.68 15.23 0.65
C PRO A 17 8.58 14.20 0.98
N SER A 18 8.93 13.22 1.79
CA SER A 18 7.95 12.28 2.30
C SER A 18 6.97 13.02 3.24
N PHE A 19 5.75 12.47 3.36
CA PHE A 19 4.75 13.03 4.25
C PHE A 19 5.24 13.02 5.71
N ASP A 20 4.94 14.08 6.44
CA ASP A 20 5.09 14.08 7.89
C ASP A 20 3.90 13.32 8.51
N ILE A 21 3.95 13.13 9.83
CA ILE A 21 2.92 12.35 10.52
C ILE A 21 1.53 12.97 10.39
N THR A 22 1.44 14.28 10.28
CA THR A 22 0.16 14.97 10.12
C THR A 22 -0.48 14.63 8.78
N GLU A 23 0.31 14.68 7.69
CA GLU A 23 -0.16 14.32 6.36
C GLU A 23 -0.52 12.83 6.29
N ILE A 24 0.29 11.97 6.92
CA ILE A 24 0.02 10.54 6.98
C ILE A 24 -1.34 10.27 7.62
N HIS A 25 -1.62 10.89 8.77
CA HIS A 25 -2.90 10.70 9.45
C HIS A 25 -4.07 11.20 8.61
N LYS A 26 -3.88 12.30 7.89
CA LYS A 26 -4.92 12.83 7.00
C LYS A 26 -5.28 11.81 5.91
N TYR A 27 -4.28 11.25 5.24
CA TYR A 27 -4.50 10.28 4.18
C TYR A 27 -4.95 8.93 4.71
N LEU A 28 -4.51 8.55 5.90
CA LEU A 28 -4.89 7.28 6.51
C LEU A 28 -6.40 7.16 6.69
N LYS A 29 -7.08 8.27 6.88
CA LYS A 29 -8.54 8.29 6.98
C LYS A 29 -9.25 7.99 5.66
N MET A 30 -8.54 8.06 4.56
CA MET A 30 -9.08 7.83 3.22
C MET A 30 -8.99 6.37 2.79
N VAL A 31 -8.30 5.53 3.55
CA VAL A 31 -8.17 4.09 3.28
C VAL A 31 -8.68 3.32 4.49
N ASP A 32 -9.05 2.06 4.27
CA ASP A 32 -9.72 1.26 5.29
C ASP A 32 -8.84 0.13 5.80
N GLY A 33 -8.62 0.11 7.12
CA GLY A 33 -7.93 -0.99 7.77
C GLY A 33 -6.41 -0.99 7.62
N TRP A 34 -5.84 0.03 7.03
CA TRP A 34 -4.39 0.15 6.93
C TRP A 34 -3.82 0.78 8.19
N GLU A 35 -2.68 0.26 8.62
CA GLU A 35 -1.92 0.83 9.74
C GLU A 35 -0.66 1.48 9.21
N VAL A 36 -0.21 2.54 9.87
CA VAL A 36 1.09 3.13 9.60
C VAL A 36 2.04 2.68 10.70
N LYS A 37 3.21 2.22 10.31
CA LYS A 37 4.27 1.81 11.23
C LYS A 37 5.57 2.44 10.80
N GLU A 38 6.55 2.40 11.68
CA GLU A 38 7.87 2.96 11.46
C GLU A 38 8.88 1.83 11.61
N ASP A 39 9.82 1.71 10.67
CA ASP A 39 10.84 0.68 10.76
C ASP A 39 12.04 1.15 11.61
N GLU A 40 13.08 0.32 11.68
CA GLU A 40 14.27 0.62 12.48
C GLU A 40 15.01 1.87 12.02
N SER A 41 14.86 2.23 10.75
CA SER A 41 15.46 3.42 10.17
C SER A 41 14.55 4.63 10.24
N LYS A 42 13.44 4.52 10.97
CA LYS A 42 12.42 5.55 11.13
C LYS A 42 11.70 5.90 9.82
N ILE A 43 11.60 4.92 8.92
CA ILE A 43 10.86 5.04 7.67
C ILE A 43 9.43 4.59 7.90
N PHE A 44 8.46 5.47 7.63
CA PHE A 44 7.05 5.12 7.73
C PHE A 44 6.61 4.26 6.56
N TYR A 45 5.76 3.29 6.84
CA TYR A 45 5.16 2.43 5.83
C TYR A 45 3.72 2.08 6.21
N LEU A 46 2.93 1.73 5.19
CA LEU A 46 1.58 1.21 5.38
C LEU A 46 1.62 -0.30 5.41
N ILE A 47 0.79 -0.90 6.26
CA ILE A 47 0.69 -2.36 6.32
C ILE A 47 -0.75 -2.78 6.58
N LYS A 48 -1.17 -3.85 5.93
CA LYS A 48 -2.48 -4.44 6.15
C LYS A 48 -2.42 -5.93 5.91
N GLU A 49 -3.10 -6.68 6.76
CA GLU A 49 -3.24 -8.12 6.61
C GLU A 49 -4.66 -8.44 6.21
N PHE A 50 -4.79 -9.29 5.19
CA PHE A 50 -6.06 -9.75 4.66
C PHE A 50 -6.23 -11.23 4.97
N LYS A 51 -7.45 -11.65 5.30
CA LYS A 51 -7.75 -13.04 5.62
C LYS A 51 -8.55 -13.68 4.50
N PHE A 52 -8.23 -14.90 4.20
CA PHE A 52 -8.87 -15.65 3.11
C PHE A 52 -9.26 -17.06 3.58
N LYS A 53 -10.08 -17.70 2.76
CA LYS A 53 -10.63 -19.01 3.05
C LYS A 53 -9.58 -20.12 3.00
N ASN A 54 -8.60 -19.99 2.11
CA ASN A 54 -7.58 -21.02 1.90
C ASN A 54 -6.39 -20.42 1.12
N PHE A 55 -5.43 -21.29 0.79
CA PHE A 55 -4.23 -20.85 0.08
C PHE A 55 -4.55 -20.31 -1.32
N LEU A 56 -5.43 -20.98 -2.05
CA LEU A 56 -5.78 -20.59 -3.41
C LEU A 56 -6.38 -19.18 -3.46
N GLU A 57 -7.25 -18.85 -2.50
CA GLU A 57 -7.86 -17.53 -2.44
C GLU A 57 -6.83 -16.46 -2.11
N SER A 58 -5.88 -16.74 -1.22
CA SER A 58 -4.76 -15.84 -0.93
C SER A 58 -3.94 -15.60 -2.18
N GLN A 59 -3.63 -16.67 -2.92
CA GLN A 59 -2.82 -16.57 -4.15
C GLN A 59 -3.52 -15.76 -5.23
N LYS A 60 -4.83 -15.95 -5.41
CA LYS A 60 -5.59 -15.17 -6.38
C LYS A 60 -5.54 -13.68 -6.06
N PHE A 61 -5.67 -13.33 -4.79
CA PHE A 61 -5.59 -11.95 -4.35
C PHE A 61 -4.21 -11.37 -4.66
N ILE A 62 -3.14 -12.08 -4.33
CA ILE A 62 -1.78 -11.64 -4.56
C ILE A 62 -1.49 -11.43 -6.04
N ASN A 63 -2.01 -12.29 -6.91
CA ASN A 63 -1.85 -12.14 -8.35
C ASN A 63 -2.47 -10.84 -8.84
N LYS A 64 -3.64 -10.47 -8.31
CA LYS A 64 -4.30 -9.20 -8.67
C LYS A 64 -3.52 -7.99 -8.13
N VAL A 65 -3.01 -8.10 -6.92
CA VAL A 65 -2.16 -7.03 -6.35
C VAL A 65 -0.93 -6.81 -7.23
N GLY A 66 -0.30 -7.89 -7.67
CA GLY A 66 0.86 -7.82 -8.55
C GLY A 66 0.56 -7.14 -9.88
N GLU A 67 -0.59 -7.43 -10.47
CA GLU A 67 -1.02 -6.78 -11.72
C GLU A 67 -1.19 -5.27 -11.52
N ILE A 68 -1.82 -4.86 -10.45
CA ILE A 68 -2.01 -3.44 -10.13
C ILE A 68 -0.66 -2.77 -9.90
N ALA A 69 0.22 -3.41 -9.15
CA ALA A 69 1.55 -2.87 -8.85
C ALA A 69 2.34 -2.62 -10.13
N GLU A 70 2.27 -3.55 -11.08
CA GLU A 70 2.95 -3.39 -12.37
C GLU A 70 2.33 -2.28 -13.21
N GLN A 71 1.02 -2.18 -13.23
CA GLN A 71 0.32 -1.13 -13.96
C GLN A 71 0.66 0.27 -13.42
N GLU A 72 0.79 0.38 -12.10
CA GLU A 72 1.04 1.67 -11.45
C GLU A 72 2.53 1.98 -11.31
N GLY A 73 3.41 1.02 -11.59
CA GLY A 73 4.84 1.22 -11.39
C GLY A 73 5.23 1.44 -9.94
N HIS A 74 4.45 0.91 -9.02
CA HIS A 74 4.66 1.06 -7.58
C HIS A 74 4.51 -0.30 -6.92
N HIS A 75 5.59 -0.81 -6.34
CA HIS A 75 5.69 -2.22 -5.96
C HIS A 75 5.71 -2.39 -4.44
N PRO A 76 4.68 -3.03 -3.86
CA PRO A 76 4.66 -3.32 -2.44
C PRO A 76 5.50 -4.56 -2.11
N ASP A 77 5.82 -4.72 -0.84
CA ASP A 77 6.32 -6.00 -0.34
C ASP A 77 5.13 -6.86 0.05
N ILE A 78 5.18 -8.13 -0.27
CA ILE A 78 4.05 -9.04 -0.13
C ILE A 78 4.49 -10.31 0.59
N TRP A 79 3.71 -10.71 1.61
CA TRP A 79 3.81 -12.01 2.23
C TRP A 79 2.44 -12.67 2.13
N PHE A 80 2.40 -13.95 1.81
CA PHE A 80 1.14 -14.65 1.83
C PHE A 80 1.34 -16.13 2.12
N GLY A 81 0.27 -16.77 2.53
CA GLY A 81 0.26 -18.19 2.81
C GLY A 81 -1.17 -18.68 2.87
N TRP A 82 -1.37 -19.80 3.53
CA TRP A 82 -2.70 -20.37 3.64
C TRP A 82 -3.59 -19.45 4.47
N GLY A 83 -4.58 -18.89 3.82
CA GLY A 83 -5.60 -18.08 4.49
C GLY A 83 -5.21 -16.64 4.82
N TYR A 84 -4.07 -16.14 4.36
CA TYR A 84 -3.69 -14.75 4.64
C TYR A 84 -2.83 -14.15 3.55
N ALA A 85 -2.84 -12.82 3.49
CA ALA A 85 -1.89 -12.03 2.72
C ALA A 85 -1.57 -10.76 3.48
N LYS A 86 -0.32 -10.35 3.47
CA LYS A 86 0.13 -9.13 4.15
C LYS A 86 0.82 -8.24 3.12
N ILE A 87 0.39 -6.98 3.05
CA ILE A 87 0.90 -6.03 2.07
C ILE A 87 1.55 -4.86 2.81
N LYS A 88 2.79 -4.56 2.43
CA LYS A 88 3.55 -3.44 2.99
C LYS A 88 3.87 -2.47 1.87
N ILE A 89 3.52 -1.19 2.05
CA ILE A 89 3.67 -0.17 1.02
C ILE A 89 4.48 1.01 1.56
N PHE A 90 5.52 1.41 0.84
CA PHE A 90 6.20 2.68 1.04
C PHE A 90 6.98 3.02 -0.22
N THR A 91 7.44 4.26 -0.32
CA THR A 91 8.20 4.71 -1.49
C THR A 91 9.68 4.76 -1.14
N HIS A 92 10.47 3.86 -1.77
CA HIS A 92 11.90 3.72 -1.48
C HIS A 92 12.69 4.99 -1.78
N SER A 93 12.39 5.65 -2.90
CA SER A 93 13.18 6.80 -3.35
C SER A 93 13.09 8.00 -2.43
N ILE A 94 12.03 8.11 -1.64
CA ILE A 94 11.85 9.22 -0.68
C ILE A 94 11.90 8.74 0.77
N LYS A 95 12.15 7.46 0.98
CA LYS A 95 12.26 6.85 2.31
C LYS A 95 11.07 7.16 3.21
N GLY A 96 9.87 6.93 2.69
CA GLY A 96 8.65 7.19 3.44
C GLY A 96 7.41 7.11 2.59
N LEU A 97 6.39 7.85 2.99
CA LEU A 97 5.07 7.83 2.35
C LEU A 97 4.79 9.11 1.60
N HIS A 98 4.01 8.99 0.55
CA HIS A 98 3.45 10.08 -0.22
C HIS A 98 2.07 9.65 -0.73
N GLU A 99 1.38 10.51 -1.48
CA GLU A 99 0.04 10.21 -1.96
C GLU A 99 -0.04 8.87 -2.71
N SER A 100 0.96 8.56 -3.53
CA SER A 100 0.96 7.33 -4.33
C SER A 100 0.85 6.05 -3.50
N ASP A 101 1.39 6.05 -2.30
CA ASP A 101 1.29 4.89 -1.40
C ASP A 101 -0.16 4.65 -0.98
N PHE A 102 -0.88 5.73 -0.69
CA PHE A 102 -2.29 5.65 -0.31
C PHE A 102 -3.17 5.34 -1.52
N VAL A 103 -2.80 5.81 -2.70
CA VAL A 103 -3.48 5.44 -3.95
C VAL A 103 -3.39 3.93 -4.17
N LEU A 104 -2.20 3.35 -4.02
CA LEU A 104 -2.01 1.91 -4.16
C LEU A 104 -2.81 1.15 -3.11
N ALA A 105 -2.78 1.59 -1.85
CA ALA A 105 -3.55 0.97 -0.78
C ALA A 105 -5.04 0.94 -1.10
N ALA A 106 -5.58 2.06 -1.61
CA ALA A 106 -7.00 2.15 -1.98
C ALA A 106 -7.34 1.20 -3.14
N LYS A 107 -6.44 1.08 -4.13
CA LYS A 107 -6.65 0.15 -5.25
C LYS A 107 -6.63 -1.30 -4.79
N VAL A 108 -5.73 -1.64 -3.88
CA VAL A 108 -5.66 -2.99 -3.29
C VAL A 108 -6.97 -3.31 -2.56
N ASP A 109 -7.51 -2.37 -1.81
CA ASP A 109 -8.76 -2.57 -1.09
C ASP A 109 -9.94 -2.86 -2.02
N LYS A 110 -9.92 -2.34 -3.24
CA LYS A 110 -11.02 -2.56 -4.19
C LYS A 110 -11.08 -3.97 -4.77
N ILE A 111 -10.00 -4.72 -4.70
CA ILE A 111 -9.98 -6.08 -5.27
C ILE A 111 -10.32 -7.18 -4.27
N VAL A 112 -10.61 -6.80 -3.05
CA VAL A 112 -11.00 -7.76 -2.00
C VAL A 112 -12.50 -8.02 -2.06
#